data_9f04e02d1e1a4af7cd7d0f8006fa3640
#
_entry.id   9f04e02d1e1a4af7cd7d0f8006fa3640
#
_cell.length_a   1.000
_cell.length_b   1.000
_cell.length_c   1.000
_cell.angle_alpha   90.00
_cell.angle_beta   90.00
_cell.angle_gamma   90.00
#
_symmetry.space_group_name_H-M   'P 1'
#
loop_
_entity.id
_entity.type
_entity.pdbx_description
1 polymer ?
#
loop_
_entity_poly.entity_id
_entity_poly.type
_entity_poly.pdbx_seq_one_letter_code
_entity_poly.pdbx_strand_id
1 'polypeptide(L)'
;GNNKSEYGDYLNQKEFEAFFQQIKPYLTVQEQIDLFIELQKRGSLEAGFLAFLSLTAIGFSRRKPEKLFEARKILKKLNLSGLDSMPLLGCLDLLLADIDQASARFTSSSDENLRDWQNNYPGDKLEAICVYCKNWLENDVLVGYRDIDVKEVNLDSWFEDREIQEFIEKLEKKSNK
;
A
#
# COMPACT_ATOMS: atom_id res chain seq x y z
N GLY A 1 6.94 -28.16 25.22
CA GLY A 1 6.23 -27.46 24.81
C GLY A 1 6.24 -26.18 23.98
N ASN A 2 7.05 -26.05 23.01
CA ASN A 2 7.14 -24.83 22.22
C ASN A 2 6.35 -24.91 20.92
N ASN A 3 5.39 -25.81 20.85
CA ASN A 3 4.72 -26.12 19.59
C ASN A 3 3.92 -24.97 19.02
N LYS A 4 3.41 -24.07 19.85
CA LYS A 4 2.60 -22.95 19.37
C LYS A 4 3.43 -21.84 18.74
N SER A 5 4.60 -21.55 19.29
CA SER A 5 5.52 -20.61 18.66
C SER A 5 6.13 -21.22 17.41
N GLU A 6 6.35 -22.54 17.43
CA GLU A 6 6.82 -23.26 16.26
C GLU A 6 5.82 -23.24 15.12
N TYR A 7 4.50 -23.26 15.40
CA TYR A 7 3.48 -23.16 14.36
C TYR A 7 3.51 -21.81 13.65
N GLY A 8 3.79 -20.75 14.36
CA GLY A 8 4.00 -19.44 13.74
C GLY A 8 5.26 -19.40 12.91
N ASP A 9 6.28 -20.19 13.31
CA ASP A 9 7.57 -20.25 12.66
C ASP A 9 7.62 -21.26 11.50
N TYR A 10 6.63 -22.15 11.38
CA TYR A 10 6.57 -23.14 10.31
C TYR A 10 6.35 -22.52 8.94
N LEU A 11 5.64 -21.40 8.89
CA LEU A 11 5.45 -20.70 7.65
C LEU A 11 6.55 -19.65 7.51
N ASN A 12 7.61 -19.99 6.77
CA ASN A 12 8.57 -18.98 6.35
C ASN A 12 7.86 -18.05 5.33
N GLN A 13 8.51 -16.97 4.99
CA GLN A 13 7.95 -15.96 4.10
C GLN A 13 7.44 -16.57 2.77
N LYS A 14 8.21 -17.48 2.17
CA LYS A 14 7.83 -18.15 0.94
C LYS A 14 6.55 -18.97 1.07
N GLU A 15 6.47 -19.75 2.15
CA GLU A 15 5.32 -20.60 2.42
C GLU A 15 4.07 -19.76 2.71
N PHE A 16 4.25 -18.66 3.42
CA PHE A 16 3.17 -17.73 3.72
C PHE A 16 2.65 -17.08 2.45
N GLU A 17 3.54 -16.63 1.57
CA GLU A 17 3.16 -16.04 0.28
C GLU A 17 2.44 -17.06 -0.60
N ALA A 18 2.92 -18.30 -0.66
CA ALA A 18 2.28 -19.37 -1.42
C ALA A 18 0.88 -19.68 -0.89
N PHE A 19 0.74 -19.78 0.42
CA PHE A 19 -0.55 -19.99 1.06
C PHE A 19 -1.50 -18.85 0.74
N PHE A 20 -1.03 -17.61 0.87
CA PHE A 20 -1.82 -16.42 0.58
C PHE A 20 -2.31 -16.41 -0.87
N GLN A 21 -1.45 -16.74 -1.83
CA GLN A 21 -1.84 -16.80 -3.23
C GLN A 21 -2.93 -17.84 -3.49
N GLN A 22 -2.94 -18.94 -2.72
CA GLN A 22 -3.96 -19.98 -2.85
C GLN A 22 -5.32 -19.53 -2.31
N ILE A 23 -5.36 -18.80 -1.20
CA ILE A 23 -6.63 -18.42 -0.56
C ILE A 23 -7.17 -17.09 -1.05
N LYS A 24 -6.32 -16.21 -1.56
CA LYS A 24 -6.68 -14.85 -1.97
C LYS A 24 -7.92 -14.79 -2.88
N PRO A 25 -8.05 -15.65 -3.91
CA PRO A 25 -9.22 -15.58 -4.79
C PRO A 25 -10.55 -15.92 -4.13
N TYR A 26 -10.51 -16.58 -2.96
CA TYR A 26 -11.71 -17.02 -2.26
C TYR A 26 -12.17 -16.03 -1.18
N LEU A 27 -11.35 -15.03 -0.88
CA LEU A 27 -11.64 -14.06 0.16
C LEU A 27 -11.99 -12.70 -0.43
N THR A 28 -12.93 -12.01 0.23
CA THR A 28 -13.14 -10.59 -0.04
C THR A 28 -11.97 -9.78 0.50
N VAL A 29 -11.82 -8.55 0.05
CA VAL A 29 -10.77 -7.67 0.57
C VAL A 29 -10.94 -7.45 2.08
N GLN A 30 -12.19 -7.33 2.57
CA GLN A 30 -12.44 -7.14 4.00
C GLN A 30 -12.07 -8.37 4.83
N GLU A 31 -12.40 -9.57 4.35
CA GLU A 31 -12.00 -10.82 5.02
C GLU A 31 -10.48 -10.94 5.12
N GLN A 32 -9.77 -10.50 4.09
CA GLN A 32 -8.30 -10.49 4.10
C GLN A 32 -7.75 -9.49 5.10
N ILE A 33 -8.31 -8.28 5.16
CA ILE A 33 -7.91 -7.27 6.14
C ILE A 33 -8.05 -7.83 7.55
N ASP A 34 -9.19 -8.41 7.86
CA ASP A 34 -9.47 -8.96 9.20
C ASP A 34 -8.47 -10.05 9.57
N LEU A 35 -8.19 -10.96 8.63
CA LEU A 35 -7.22 -12.04 8.84
C LEU A 35 -5.81 -11.49 9.08
N PHE A 36 -5.36 -10.57 8.25
CA PHE A 36 -3.99 -10.07 8.34
C PHE A 36 -3.77 -9.17 9.56
N ILE A 37 -4.77 -8.40 9.95
CA ILE A 37 -4.70 -7.60 11.18
C ILE A 37 -4.58 -8.52 12.39
N GLU A 38 -5.35 -9.60 12.42
CA GLU A 38 -5.28 -10.58 13.50
C GLU A 38 -3.89 -11.23 13.58
N LEU A 39 -3.34 -11.64 12.43
CA LEU A 39 -2.00 -12.22 12.37
C LEU A 39 -0.92 -11.20 12.74
N GLN A 40 -1.09 -9.94 12.37
CA GLN A 40 -0.17 -8.87 12.73
C GLN A 40 -0.13 -8.68 14.25
N LYS A 41 -1.29 -8.70 14.90
CA LYS A 41 -1.37 -8.60 16.37
C LYS A 41 -0.61 -9.71 17.05
N ARG A 42 -0.46 -10.87 16.41
CA ARG A 42 0.33 -11.98 16.89
C ARG A 42 1.81 -11.90 16.55
N GLY A 43 2.25 -10.80 15.95
CA GLY A 43 3.65 -10.51 15.66
C GLY A 43 4.14 -10.87 14.26
N SER A 44 3.24 -11.24 13.34
CA SER A 44 3.65 -11.51 11.96
C SER A 44 3.91 -10.21 11.20
N LEU A 45 5.17 -9.99 10.81
CA LEU A 45 5.56 -8.83 10.01
C LEU A 45 5.05 -8.94 8.57
N GLU A 46 5.06 -10.14 8.01
CA GLU A 46 4.53 -10.41 6.67
C GLU A 46 3.04 -10.11 6.60
N ALA A 47 2.30 -10.49 7.64
CA ALA A 47 0.87 -10.19 7.73
C ALA A 47 0.64 -8.68 7.83
N GLY A 48 1.53 -7.96 8.50
CA GLY A 48 1.48 -6.49 8.54
C GLY A 48 1.59 -5.88 7.15
N PHE A 49 2.50 -6.39 6.33
CA PHE A 49 2.65 -5.93 4.96
C PHE A 49 1.40 -6.24 4.11
N LEU A 50 0.84 -7.44 4.27
CA LEU A 50 -0.38 -7.82 3.56
C LEU A 50 -1.59 -7.02 4.02
N ALA A 51 -1.67 -6.67 5.31
CA ALA A 51 -2.70 -5.77 5.82
C ALA A 51 -2.58 -4.39 5.17
N PHE A 52 -1.36 -3.87 5.04
CA PHE A 52 -1.11 -2.63 4.33
C PHE A 52 -1.62 -2.67 2.89
N LEU A 53 -1.31 -3.72 2.15
CA LEU A 53 -1.76 -3.87 0.77
C LEU A 53 -3.28 -3.96 0.68
N SER A 54 -3.92 -4.73 1.56
CA SER A 54 -5.37 -4.93 1.56
C SER A 54 -6.12 -3.64 1.94
N LEU A 55 -5.61 -2.89 2.92
CA LEU A 55 -6.16 -1.59 3.28
C LEU A 55 -6.02 -0.59 2.13
N THR A 56 -4.90 -0.62 1.43
CA THR A 56 -4.71 0.23 0.25
C THR A 56 -5.70 -0.14 -0.84
N ALA A 57 -5.91 -1.42 -1.07
CA ALA A 57 -6.86 -1.91 -2.08
C ALA A 57 -8.29 -1.45 -1.80
N ILE A 58 -8.76 -1.63 -0.57
CA ILE A 58 -10.12 -1.21 -0.21
C ILE A 58 -10.24 0.32 -0.20
N GLY A 59 -9.23 1.00 0.30
CA GLY A 59 -9.22 2.47 0.36
C GLY A 59 -9.32 3.09 -1.03
N PHE A 60 -8.54 2.59 -1.96
CA PHE A 60 -8.57 3.10 -3.32
C PHE A 60 -9.83 2.68 -4.07
N SER A 61 -10.16 1.38 -4.07
CA SER A 61 -11.28 0.87 -4.88
C SER A 61 -12.64 1.40 -4.43
N ARG A 62 -12.82 1.68 -3.15
CA ARG A 62 -14.08 2.15 -2.57
C ARG A 62 -14.06 3.62 -2.18
N ARG A 63 -13.03 4.34 -2.56
CA ARG A 63 -12.85 5.77 -2.27
C ARG A 63 -12.99 6.08 -0.78
N LYS A 64 -12.20 5.36 0.01
CA LYS A 64 -12.14 5.53 1.47
C LYS A 64 -10.72 5.95 1.88
N PRO A 65 -10.41 7.23 1.78
CA PRO A 65 -9.04 7.69 2.04
C PRO A 65 -8.57 7.45 3.48
N GLU A 66 -9.50 7.31 4.43
CA GLU A 66 -9.16 6.93 5.81
C GLU A 66 -8.47 5.57 5.87
N LYS A 67 -8.78 4.66 4.95
CA LYS A 67 -8.11 3.35 4.87
C LYS A 67 -6.68 3.48 4.36
N LEU A 68 -6.44 4.41 3.44
CA LEU A 68 -5.09 4.71 2.99
C LEU A 68 -4.25 5.32 4.11
N PHE A 69 -4.87 6.16 4.92
CA PHE A 69 -4.21 6.73 6.08
C PHE A 69 -3.80 5.66 7.09
N GLU A 70 -4.68 4.68 7.37
CA GLU A 70 -4.36 3.53 8.21
C GLU A 70 -3.23 2.68 7.61
N ALA A 71 -3.31 2.40 6.30
CA ALA A 71 -2.29 1.65 5.59
C ALA A 71 -0.91 2.31 5.72
N ARG A 72 -0.87 3.63 5.58
CA ARG A 72 0.37 4.39 5.74
C ARG A 72 0.96 4.25 7.14
N LYS A 73 0.12 4.30 8.17
CA LYS A 73 0.56 4.10 9.56
C LYS A 73 1.17 2.72 9.77
N ILE A 74 0.54 1.69 9.22
CA ILE A 74 1.07 0.32 9.31
C ILE A 74 2.43 0.24 8.63
N LEU A 75 2.53 0.73 7.41
CA LEU A 75 3.76 0.65 6.63
C LEU A 75 4.92 1.38 7.30
N LYS A 76 4.66 2.55 7.90
CA LYS A 76 5.68 3.32 8.62
C LYS A 76 6.28 2.56 9.80
N LYS A 77 5.50 1.68 10.42
CA LYS A 77 5.94 0.89 11.57
C LYS A 77 6.57 -0.44 11.18
N LEU A 78 6.40 -0.87 9.93
CA LEU A 78 6.96 -2.13 9.48
C LEU A 78 8.46 -2.00 9.25
N ASN A 79 9.19 -2.95 9.80
CA ASN A 79 10.62 -3.07 9.59
C ASN A 79 10.92 -4.46 9.01
N LEU A 80 10.61 -4.61 7.73
CA LEU A 80 10.86 -5.85 6.99
C LEU A 80 12.22 -5.78 6.32
N SER A 81 13.04 -6.79 6.61
CA SER A 81 14.35 -6.92 5.97
C SER A 81 14.18 -7.07 4.45
N GLY A 82 14.94 -6.29 3.70
CA GLY A 82 14.90 -6.32 2.24
C GLY A 82 13.75 -5.55 1.60
N LEU A 83 12.89 -4.92 2.39
CA LEU A 83 11.81 -4.09 1.86
C LEU A 83 12.24 -2.63 1.79
N ASP A 84 12.22 -2.06 0.61
CA ASP A 84 12.30 -0.61 0.44
C ASP A 84 10.90 -0.03 0.51
N SER A 85 10.52 0.50 1.66
CA SER A 85 9.19 1.07 1.87
C SER A 85 9.01 2.47 1.28
N MET A 86 10.08 3.12 0.86
CA MET A 86 10.02 4.51 0.41
C MET A 86 9.10 4.73 -0.80
N PRO A 87 9.22 3.96 -1.90
CA PRO A 87 8.30 4.15 -3.03
C PRO A 87 6.84 3.88 -2.65
N LEU A 88 6.61 2.92 -1.77
CA LEU A 88 5.26 2.55 -1.33
C LEU A 88 4.65 3.66 -0.47
N LEU A 89 5.42 4.20 0.47
CA LEU A 89 5.01 5.38 1.24
C LEU A 89 4.75 6.57 0.32
N GLY A 90 5.60 6.75 -0.68
CA GLY A 90 5.43 7.79 -1.68
C GLY A 90 4.11 7.68 -2.45
N CYS A 91 3.72 6.47 -2.81
CA CYS A 91 2.41 6.25 -3.46
C CYS A 91 1.25 6.63 -2.54
N LEU A 92 1.30 6.24 -1.27
CA LEU A 92 0.26 6.63 -0.32
C LEU A 92 0.23 8.14 -0.08
N ASP A 93 1.40 8.76 0.04
CA ASP A 93 1.49 10.22 0.18
C ASP A 93 0.89 10.93 -1.04
N LEU A 94 1.16 10.43 -2.24
CA LEU A 94 0.57 10.97 -3.47
C LEU A 94 -0.95 10.89 -3.43
N LEU A 95 -1.49 9.71 -3.07
CA LEU A 95 -2.96 9.51 -3.03
C LEU A 95 -3.62 10.36 -1.96
N LEU A 96 -2.88 10.76 -0.92
CA LEU A 96 -3.35 11.69 0.11
C LEU A 96 -2.98 13.14 -0.20
N ALA A 97 -2.51 13.41 -1.43
CA ALA A 97 -2.15 14.72 -1.96
C ALA A 97 -1.01 15.42 -1.21
N ASP A 98 -0.19 14.67 -0.50
CA ASP A 98 1.04 15.19 0.11
C ASP A 98 2.19 15.05 -0.91
N ILE A 99 2.21 15.97 -1.87
CA ILE A 99 3.06 15.88 -3.04
C ILE A 99 4.55 16.02 -2.68
N ASP A 100 4.86 16.96 -1.80
CA ASP A 100 6.25 17.19 -1.38
C ASP A 100 6.80 15.99 -0.63
N GLN A 101 6.00 15.39 0.25
CA GLN A 101 6.39 14.19 0.97
C GLN A 101 6.55 13.00 0.01
N ALA A 102 5.65 12.86 -0.95
CA ALA A 102 5.74 11.81 -1.96
C ALA A 102 7.06 11.91 -2.73
N SER A 103 7.40 13.10 -3.19
CA SER A 103 8.66 13.37 -3.89
C SER A 103 9.87 13.01 -3.03
N ALA A 104 9.87 13.43 -1.76
CA ALA A 104 10.94 13.13 -0.81
C ALA A 104 11.11 11.63 -0.60
N ARG A 105 10.00 10.87 -0.49
CA ARG A 105 10.05 9.41 -0.34
C ARG A 105 10.70 8.74 -1.55
N PHE A 106 10.28 9.11 -2.75
CA PHE A 106 10.87 8.53 -3.97
C PHE A 106 12.35 8.86 -4.10
N THR A 107 12.76 10.07 -3.75
CA THR A 107 14.16 10.47 -3.75
C THR A 107 14.99 9.65 -2.76
N SER A 108 14.38 9.22 -1.66
CA SER A 108 15.04 8.44 -0.60
C SER A 108 15.05 6.93 -0.87
N SER A 109 14.53 6.47 -2.01
CA SER A 109 14.53 5.05 -2.36
C SER A 109 15.95 4.52 -2.48
N SER A 110 16.17 3.30 -2.00
CA SER A 110 17.42 2.58 -2.16
C SER A 110 17.54 1.86 -3.51
N ASP A 111 16.45 1.84 -4.29
CA ASP A 111 16.42 1.18 -5.59
C ASP A 111 17.04 2.10 -6.66
N GLU A 112 18.24 1.78 -7.06
CA GLU A 112 18.97 2.55 -8.08
C GLU A 112 18.25 2.55 -9.43
N ASN A 113 17.65 1.43 -9.79
CA ASN A 113 16.91 1.32 -11.05
C ASN A 113 15.70 2.26 -11.07
N LEU A 114 15.01 2.36 -9.95
CA LEU A 114 13.89 3.28 -9.81
C LEU A 114 14.35 4.74 -9.90
N ARG A 115 15.43 5.09 -9.22
CA ARG A 115 15.98 6.45 -9.27
C ARG A 115 16.43 6.80 -10.67
N ASP A 116 17.10 5.90 -11.36
CA ASP A 116 17.54 6.10 -12.76
C ASP A 116 16.34 6.29 -13.68
N TRP A 117 15.31 5.45 -13.50
CA TRP A 117 14.08 5.58 -14.28
C TRP A 117 13.43 6.95 -14.09
N GLN A 118 13.34 7.42 -12.86
CA GLN A 118 12.78 8.74 -12.55
C GLN A 118 13.60 9.88 -13.18
N ASN A 119 14.93 9.80 -13.06
CA ASN A 119 15.83 10.83 -13.57
C ASN A 119 15.79 10.92 -15.09
N ASN A 120 15.51 9.81 -15.75
CA ASN A 120 15.44 9.73 -17.21
C ASN A 120 14.00 9.86 -17.76
N TYR A 121 13.01 10.00 -16.87
CA TYR A 121 11.63 10.14 -17.30
C TYR A 121 11.46 11.44 -18.10
N PRO A 122 10.78 11.38 -19.29
CA PRO A 122 10.68 12.54 -20.18
C PRO A 122 9.75 13.66 -19.70
N GLY A 123 8.94 13.40 -18.68
CA GLY A 123 8.09 14.41 -18.07
C GLY A 123 8.66 14.91 -16.75
N ASP A 124 7.86 15.64 -15.98
CA ASP A 124 8.27 16.09 -14.66
C ASP A 124 8.23 14.96 -13.63
N LYS A 125 8.79 15.23 -12.45
CA LYS A 125 8.88 14.24 -11.38
C LYS A 125 7.51 13.79 -10.89
N LEU A 126 6.54 14.69 -10.83
CA LEU A 126 5.20 14.36 -10.40
C LEU A 126 4.52 13.39 -11.38
N GLU A 127 4.70 13.62 -12.68
CA GLU A 127 4.20 12.68 -13.69
C GLU A 127 4.80 11.29 -13.51
N ALA A 128 6.10 11.22 -13.27
CA ALA A 128 6.79 9.93 -13.04
C ALA A 128 6.22 9.21 -11.83
N ILE A 129 6.00 9.92 -10.73
CA ILE A 129 5.41 9.35 -9.51
C ILE A 129 3.99 8.86 -9.78
N CYS A 130 3.20 9.62 -10.53
CA CYS A 130 1.84 9.21 -10.90
C CYS A 130 1.84 7.95 -11.74
N VAL A 131 2.74 7.83 -12.71
CA VAL A 131 2.88 6.62 -13.53
C VAL A 131 3.26 5.43 -12.67
N TYR A 132 4.24 5.59 -11.78
CA TYR A 132 4.64 4.53 -10.86
C TYR A 132 3.47 4.08 -9.98
N CYS A 133 2.76 5.02 -9.37
CA CYS A 133 1.64 4.75 -8.48
C CYS A 133 0.51 4.01 -9.22
N LYS A 134 0.17 4.47 -10.42
CA LYS A 134 -0.84 3.82 -11.26
C LYS A 134 -0.48 2.37 -11.53
N ASN A 135 0.75 2.12 -11.98
CA ASN A 135 1.22 0.77 -12.29
C ASN A 135 1.23 -0.12 -11.05
N TRP A 136 1.67 0.41 -9.92
CA TRP A 136 1.67 -0.32 -8.66
C TRP A 136 0.26 -0.71 -8.22
N LEU A 137 -0.69 0.21 -8.30
CA LEU A 137 -2.09 -0.09 -7.97
C LEU A 137 -2.67 -1.17 -8.87
N GLU A 138 -2.44 -1.08 -10.17
CA GLU A 138 -2.99 -2.03 -11.13
C GLU A 138 -2.38 -3.42 -11.00
N ASN A 139 -1.08 -3.51 -10.80
CA ASN A 139 -0.35 -4.78 -10.89
C ASN A 139 -0.14 -5.46 -9.54
N ASP A 140 0.01 -4.68 -8.46
CA ASP A 140 0.38 -5.23 -7.16
C ASP A 140 -0.70 -5.10 -6.10
N VAL A 141 -1.51 -4.05 -6.14
CA VAL A 141 -2.47 -3.74 -5.07
C VAL A 141 -3.86 -4.29 -5.36
N LEU A 142 -4.42 -3.97 -6.51
CA LEU A 142 -5.84 -4.25 -6.79
C LEU A 142 -6.11 -5.64 -7.37
N VAL A 143 -5.08 -6.33 -7.80
CA VAL A 143 -5.20 -7.60 -8.49
C VAL A 143 -5.49 -8.76 -7.53
N GLY A 144 -6.34 -9.69 -7.98
CA GLY A 144 -6.54 -10.97 -7.32
C GLY A 144 -7.62 -11.03 -6.24
N TYR A 145 -8.32 -9.95 -5.96
CA TYR A 145 -9.43 -9.97 -5.01
C TYR A 145 -10.73 -10.40 -5.68
N ARG A 146 -11.53 -11.19 -4.95
CA ARG A 146 -12.82 -11.68 -5.45
C ARG A 146 -13.80 -10.55 -5.75
N ASP A 147 -13.79 -9.50 -4.95
CA ASP A 147 -14.76 -8.41 -4.99
C ASP A 147 -14.19 -7.08 -5.53
N ILE A 148 -12.99 -7.11 -6.10
CA ILE A 148 -12.41 -5.95 -6.78
C ILE A 148 -12.20 -6.30 -8.25
N ASP A 149 -12.91 -5.59 -9.12
CA ASP A 149 -12.73 -5.70 -10.55
C ASP A 149 -11.63 -4.74 -11.00
N VAL A 150 -10.49 -5.30 -11.40
CA VAL A 150 -9.34 -4.48 -11.78
C VAL A 150 -9.56 -3.90 -13.16
N LYS A 151 -9.82 -2.60 -13.19
CA LYS A 151 -9.86 -1.82 -14.42
C LYS A 151 -8.66 -0.88 -14.44
N GLU A 152 -8.48 -0.19 -15.53
CA GLU A 152 -7.46 0.84 -15.60
C GLU A 152 -7.67 1.87 -14.49
N VAL A 153 -6.61 2.13 -13.72
CA VAL A 153 -6.63 3.11 -12.64
C VAL A 153 -6.65 4.51 -13.24
N ASN A 154 -7.58 5.35 -12.78
CA ASN A 154 -7.68 6.73 -13.17
C ASN A 154 -7.42 7.63 -11.95
N LEU A 155 -6.21 8.17 -11.88
CA LEU A 155 -5.82 9.04 -10.76
C LEU A 155 -6.54 10.39 -10.81
N ASP A 156 -6.86 10.91 -12.00
CA ASP A 156 -7.62 12.15 -12.11
C ASP A 156 -8.99 12.00 -11.47
N SER A 157 -9.65 10.89 -11.73
CA SER A 157 -10.95 10.57 -11.11
C SER A 157 -10.84 10.48 -9.58
N TRP A 158 -9.74 9.91 -9.07
CA TRP A 158 -9.50 9.87 -7.63
C TRP A 158 -9.41 11.28 -7.04
N PHE A 159 -8.57 12.14 -7.62
CA PHE A 159 -8.37 13.49 -7.10
C PHE A 159 -9.55 14.43 -7.31
N GLU A 160 -10.42 14.15 -8.27
CA GLU A 160 -11.64 14.91 -8.51
C GLU A 160 -12.79 14.53 -7.56
N ASP A 161 -12.67 13.40 -6.90
CA ASP A 161 -13.70 12.90 -6.00
C ASP A 161 -13.88 13.82 -4.79
N ARG A 162 -15.12 14.18 -4.50
CA ARG A 162 -15.44 15.15 -3.45
C ARG A 162 -15.08 14.64 -2.06
N GLU A 163 -15.34 13.37 -1.78
CA GLU A 163 -15.02 12.78 -0.46
C GLU A 163 -13.52 12.74 -0.24
N ILE A 164 -12.75 12.45 -1.29
CA ILE A 164 -11.29 12.46 -1.24
C ILE A 164 -10.79 13.88 -0.96
N GLN A 165 -11.31 14.87 -1.67
CA GLN A 165 -10.93 16.27 -1.48
C GLN A 165 -11.22 16.74 -0.06
N GLU A 166 -12.40 16.41 0.47
CA GLU A 166 -12.79 16.79 1.83
C GLU A 166 -11.85 16.18 2.88
N PHE A 167 -11.50 14.91 2.70
CA PHE A 167 -10.57 14.25 3.62
C PHE A 167 -9.18 14.91 3.58
N ILE A 168 -8.68 15.19 2.40
CA ILE A 168 -7.38 15.85 2.22
C ILE A 168 -7.37 17.23 2.89
N GLU A 169 -8.43 18.02 2.72
CA GLU A 169 -8.56 19.32 3.36
C GLU A 169 -8.50 19.21 4.88
N LYS A 170 -9.17 18.21 5.44
CA LYS A 170 -9.13 17.95 6.90
C LYS A 170 -7.74 17.60 7.38
N LEU A 171 -6.99 16.79 6.61
CA LEU A 171 -5.61 16.45 6.95
C LEU A 171 -4.71 17.68 6.93
N GLU A 172 -4.85 18.55 5.94
CA GLU A 172 -4.08 19.77 5.83
C GLU A 172 -4.33 20.71 7.00
N LYS A 173 -5.59 20.86 7.41
CA LYS A 173 -5.95 21.69 8.57
C LYS A 173 -5.34 21.15 9.86
N LYS A 174 -5.27 19.85 10.04
CA LYS A 174 -4.66 19.24 11.22
C LYS A 174 -3.15 19.46 11.25
N SER A 175 -2.47 19.40 10.11
CA SER A 175 -1.02 19.58 10.06
C SER A 175 -0.60 21.03 10.23
N ASN A 176 -1.50 21.99 10.00
CA ASN A 176 -1.24 23.42 10.14
C ASN A 176 -1.53 23.97 11.54
N LYS A 177 -1.92 23.11 12.48
CA LYS A 177 -2.14 23.52 13.88
C LYS A 177 -0.91 23.39 14.73
#